data_03bdd4d624d0285806b2265bcc425077
#
_entry.id   03bdd4d624d0285806b2265bcc425077
#
_cell.length_a   1.000
_cell.length_b   1.000
_cell.length_c   1.000
_cell.angle_alpha   90.00
_cell.angle_beta   90.00
_cell.angle_gamma   90.00
#
_symmetry.space_group_name_H-M   'P 1'
#
loop_
_entity.id
_entity.type
_entity.pdbx_description
1 polymer ?
#
loop_
_entity_poly.entity_id
_entity_poly.type
_entity_poly.pdbx_seq_one_letter_code
_entity_poly.pdbx_strand_id
1 'polypeptide(L)'
;MILQQIYNIAIEMGVESDLRGKATVQKVLKQTKEKYQKLDKNKKQEFDIEKLTNPYSDTRILFDNKKPAKKILAGVDIGTGEMLLAKRLRCDTVVSHHPLGLALADLSDVMHLQAQVLAQYGVPINIAEGVLKERIEEVSRGIAPINHNRTVDSAKLLNINLICIHTPCDNLAADFLDEYIKAKKPETVGQIIKALKEIPEYNQAVKLKAGPRIFVGSEESSVGRIALTEITGGTEGAKEIYEKMAQAGLGTVIGMHLGEEHRKSAQEAHINVVIAGHMSSDSLGINLFLDELENRGLELITCSGIIRVKRK
;
A
#
# COMPACT_ATOMS: atom_id res chain seq x y z
N MET A 1 -21.75 12.00 -1.61
CA MET A 1 -21.26 11.15 -0.50
C MET A 1 -20.44 12.02 0.45
N ILE A 2 -20.50 11.85 1.77
CA ILE A 2 -19.60 12.60 2.69
C ILE A 2 -18.22 11.94 2.74
N LEU A 3 -17.18 12.71 3.06
CA LEU A 3 -15.79 12.21 3.04
C LEU A 3 -15.58 11.03 3.98
N GLN A 4 -16.22 11.01 5.14
CA GLN A 4 -16.16 9.88 6.08
C GLN A 4 -16.69 8.57 5.49
N GLN A 5 -17.68 8.62 4.58
CA GLN A 5 -18.18 7.41 3.90
C GLN A 5 -17.14 6.86 2.92
N ILE A 6 -16.44 7.75 2.18
CA ILE A 6 -15.34 7.36 1.29
C ILE A 6 -14.23 6.67 2.08
N TYR A 7 -13.85 7.27 3.21
CA TYR A 7 -12.86 6.71 4.13
C TYR A 7 -13.27 5.33 4.65
N ASN A 8 -14.51 5.18 5.13
CA ASN A 8 -14.98 3.91 5.67
C ASN A 8 -14.97 2.81 4.60
N ILE A 9 -15.39 3.11 3.38
CA ILE A 9 -15.32 2.18 2.24
C ILE A 9 -13.88 1.72 2.01
N ALA A 10 -12.92 2.66 2.00
CA ALA A 10 -11.51 2.31 1.83
C ALA A 10 -11.00 1.35 2.92
N ILE A 11 -11.31 1.65 4.20
CA ILE A 11 -10.91 0.80 5.32
C ILE A 11 -11.58 -0.58 5.22
N GLU A 12 -12.87 -0.64 4.93
CA GLU A 12 -13.61 -1.91 4.77
C GLU A 12 -13.02 -2.77 3.65
N MET A 13 -12.82 -2.19 2.46
CA MET A 13 -12.21 -2.89 1.31
C MET A 13 -10.78 -3.36 1.65
N GLY A 14 -9.97 -2.50 2.28
CA GLY A 14 -8.62 -2.85 2.68
C GLY A 14 -8.55 -3.97 3.72
N VAL A 15 -9.51 -4.04 4.66
CA VAL A 15 -9.59 -5.11 5.67
C VAL A 15 -10.05 -6.44 5.04
N GLU A 16 -10.98 -6.40 4.08
CA GLU A 16 -11.43 -7.61 3.37
C GLU A 16 -10.32 -8.23 2.51
N SER A 17 -9.47 -7.39 1.90
CA SER A 17 -8.35 -7.82 1.03
C SER A 17 -6.99 -7.88 1.75
N ASP A 18 -6.97 -7.81 3.07
CA ASP A 18 -5.71 -7.86 3.84
C ASP A 18 -5.12 -9.27 3.85
N LEU A 19 -3.89 -9.44 3.37
CA LEU A 19 -3.20 -10.73 3.30
C LEU A 19 -3.03 -11.42 4.66
N ARG A 20 -3.14 -10.68 5.77
CA ARG A 20 -3.15 -11.24 7.14
C ARG A 20 -4.45 -11.97 7.46
N GLY A 21 -5.49 -11.72 6.69
CA GLY A 21 -6.85 -12.15 6.92
C GLY A 21 -7.61 -11.29 7.94
N LYS A 22 -8.89 -11.06 7.69
CA LYS A 22 -9.79 -10.22 8.49
C LYS A 22 -9.76 -10.53 10.00
N ALA A 23 -9.69 -11.81 10.36
CA ALA A 23 -9.63 -12.23 11.76
C ALA A 23 -8.38 -11.71 12.48
N THR A 24 -7.23 -11.72 11.81
CA THR A 24 -5.98 -11.18 12.34
C THR A 24 -6.06 -9.68 12.53
N VAL A 25 -6.60 -8.95 11.53
CA VAL A 25 -6.80 -7.49 11.62
C VAL A 25 -7.71 -7.13 12.80
N GLN A 26 -8.83 -7.84 12.97
CA GLN A 26 -9.74 -7.63 14.09
C GLN A 26 -9.08 -7.90 15.45
N LYS A 27 -8.22 -8.94 15.54
CA LYS A 27 -7.44 -9.23 16.74
C LYS A 27 -6.49 -8.09 17.08
N VAL A 28 -5.79 -7.52 16.08
CA VAL A 28 -4.89 -6.36 16.26
C VAL A 28 -5.66 -5.16 16.79
N LEU A 29 -6.80 -4.81 16.18
CA LEU A 29 -7.65 -3.70 16.65
C LEU A 29 -8.15 -3.92 18.08
N LYS A 30 -8.53 -5.15 18.43
CA LYS A 30 -8.92 -5.49 19.80
C LYS A 30 -7.77 -5.28 20.78
N GLN A 31 -6.57 -5.77 20.45
CA GLN A 31 -5.36 -5.59 21.27
C GLN A 31 -5.00 -4.11 21.44
N THR A 32 -5.14 -3.30 20.39
CA THR A 32 -4.93 -1.85 20.43
C THR A 32 -5.92 -1.17 21.39
N LYS A 33 -7.21 -1.55 21.36
CA LYS A 33 -8.21 -1.06 22.29
C LYS A 33 -7.89 -1.43 23.75
N GLU A 34 -7.47 -2.67 24.00
CA GLU A 34 -7.08 -3.14 25.33
C GLU A 34 -5.84 -2.41 25.85
N LYS A 35 -4.85 -2.16 24.99
CA LYS A 35 -3.67 -1.34 25.33
C LYS A 35 -4.09 0.09 25.68
N TYR A 36 -4.90 0.73 24.84
CA TYR A 36 -5.40 2.09 25.08
C TYR A 36 -6.13 2.21 26.42
N GLN A 37 -6.97 1.25 26.79
CA GLN A 37 -7.70 1.27 28.06
C GLN A 37 -6.76 1.32 29.28
N LYS A 38 -5.59 0.67 29.18
CA LYS A 38 -4.57 0.58 30.25
C LYS A 38 -3.64 1.79 30.33
N LEU A 39 -3.68 2.72 29.34
CA LEU A 39 -2.85 3.91 29.35
C LEU A 39 -3.27 4.88 30.47
N ASP A 40 -2.29 5.56 31.06
CA ASP A 40 -2.54 6.69 31.93
C ASP A 40 -3.13 7.90 31.19
N LYS A 41 -3.59 8.90 31.93
CA LYS A 41 -4.28 10.06 31.37
C LYS A 41 -3.42 10.83 30.36
N ASN A 42 -2.11 10.98 30.61
CA ASN A 42 -1.22 11.75 29.73
C ASN A 42 -1.00 11.02 28.43
N LYS A 43 -0.68 9.71 28.48
CA LYS A 43 -0.51 8.87 27.30
C LYS A 43 -1.79 8.75 26.46
N LYS A 44 -2.97 8.78 27.10
CA LYS A 44 -4.25 8.83 26.37
C LYS A 44 -4.46 10.12 25.58
N GLN A 45 -3.92 11.26 26.05
CA GLN A 45 -4.00 12.53 25.33
C GLN A 45 -3.11 12.55 24.08
N GLU A 46 -2.00 11.82 24.10
CA GLU A 46 -1.05 11.71 22.97
C GLU A 46 -1.43 10.58 22.02
N PHE A 47 -2.32 9.66 22.43
CA PHE A 47 -2.69 8.50 21.65
C PHE A 47 -3.56 8.88 20.45
N ASP A 48 -3.19 8.39 19.29
CA ASP A 48 -3.99 8.50 18.09
C ASP A 48 -5.23 7.60 18.16
N ILE A 49 -6.37 8.21 18.50
CA ILE A 49 -7.65 7.49 18.70
C ILE A 49 -8.16 6.82 17.41
N GLU A 50 -7.73 7.24 16.24
CA GLU A 50 -8.11 6.62 14.96
C GLU A 50 -7.60 5.17 14.87
N LYS A 51 -6.45 4.86 15.48
CA LYS A 51 -5.91 3.49 15.59
C LYS A 51 -6.83 2.49 16.32
N LEU A 52 -7.87 2.96 17.00
CA LEU A 52 -8.87 2.09 17.63
C LEU A 52 -9.83 1.45 16.61
N THR A 53 -9.94 2.02 15.42
CA THR A 53 -10.86 1.59 14.36
C THR A 53 -10.22 1.41 13.00
N ASN A 54 -9.13 2.14 12.73
CA ASN A 54 -8.35 2.07 11.50
C ASN A 54 -7.03 1.32 11.76
N PRO A 55 -6.78 0.17 11.10
CA PRO A 55 -5.53 -0.58 11.23
C PRO A 55 -4.39 -0.05 10.34
N TYR A 56 -4.62 1.00 9.55
CA TYR A 56 -3.72 1.55 8.54
C TYR A 56 -3.41 3.02 8.83
N SER A 57 -2.33 3.28 9.57
CA SER A 57 -1.92 4.64 9.98
C SER A 57 -1.61 5.58 8.83
N ASP A 58 -1.30 5.04 7.65
CA ASP A 58 -1.03 5.74 6.40
C ASP A 58 -2.27 6.07 5.57
N THR A 59 -3.46 5.83 6.10
CA THR A 59 -4.75 6.13 5.46
C THR A 59 -5.56 7.06 6.35
N ARG A 60 -5.78 8.31 5.90
CA ARG A 60 -6.34 9.39 6.73
C ARG A 60 -7.19 10.37 5.93
N ILE A 61 -8.20 10.90 6.59
CA ILE A 61 -8.80 12.18 6.16
C ILE A 61 -7.85 13.29 6.63
N LEU A 62 -7.27 14.02 5.68
CA LEU A 62 -6.29 15.09 5.96
C LEU A 62 -6.92 16.48 6.06
N PHE A 63 -7.98 16.71 5.29
CA PHE A 63 -8.80 17.90 5.38
C PHE A 63 -10.22 17.61 4.89
N ASP A 64 -11.21 17.95 5.72
CA ASP A 64 -12.64 17.84 5.43
C ASP A 64 -13.29 19.22 5.49
N ASN A 65 -13.72 19.75 4.34
CA ASN A 65 -14.43 21.03 4.25
C ASN A 65 -15.92 20.93 4.61
N LYS A 66 -16.37 19.77 5.09
CA LYS A 66 -17.75 19.44 5.49
C LYS A 66 -18.79 19.47 4.36
N LYS A 67 -18.33 19.51 3.09
CA LYS A 67 -19.22 19.41 1.93
C LYS A 67 -19.16 18.02 1.32
N PRO A 68 -20.26 17.53 0.76
CA PRO A 68 -20.27 16.24 0.07
C PRO A 68 -19.31 16.21 -1.12
N ALA A 69 -18.59 15.10 -1.26
CA ALA A 69 -17.84 14.75 -2.46
C ALA A 69 -18.81 14.40 -3.59
N LYS A 70 -18.56 14.98 -4.77
CA LYS A 70 -19.28 14.71 -6.02
C LYS A 70 -18.32 14.43 -7.16
N LYS A 71 -17.22 15.19 -7.24
CA LYS A 71 -16.20 15.11 -8.27
C LYS A 71 -14.81 15.04 -7.65
N ILE A 72 -14.13 13.94 -7.90
CA ILE A 72 -12.85 13.60 -7.29
C ILE A 72 -11.73 13.70 -8.32
N LEU A 73 -10.61 14.31 -7.94
CA LEU A 73 -9.32 14.11 -8.60
C LEU A 73 -8.52 13.08 -7.80
N ALA A 74 -8.14 11.98 -8.43
CA ALA A 74 -7.32 10.95 -7.82
C ALA A 74 -5.93 10.90 -8.47
N GLY A 75 -4.88 10.71 -7.67
CA GLY A 75 -3.51 10.59 -8.13
C GLY A 75 -2.65 9.76 -7.19
N VAL A 76 -1.54 9.21 -7.69
CA VAL A 76 -0.57 8.53 -6.84
C VAL A 76 0.15 9.56 -5.98
N ASP A 77 0.85 10.50 -6.60
CA ASP A 77 1.57 11.58 -5.94
C ASP A 77 0.77 12.89 -6.03
N ILE A 78 0.25 13.36 -4.93
CA ILE A 78 -0.48 14.63 -4.86
C ILE A 78 0.37 15.71 -4.19
N GLY A 79 0.59 16.80 -4.91
CA GLY A 79 1.25 17.98 -4.41
C GLY A 79 0.38 19.22 -4.57
N THR A 80 0.97 20.40 -4.33
CA THR A 80 0.29 21.68 -4.52
C THR A 80 -0.18 21.90 -5.98
N GLY A 81 0.57 21.35 -6.95
CA GLY A 81 0.20 21.41 -8.38
C GLY A 81 -1.11 20.67 -8.66
N GLU A 82 -1.25 19.46 -8.17
CA GLU A 82 -2.47 18.64 -8.33
C GLU A 82 -3.65 19.27 -7.56
N MET A 83 -3.41 19.88 -6.40
CA MET A 83 -4.44 20.64 -5.68
C MET A 83 -4.95 21.84 -6.48
N LEU A 84 -4.06 22.59 -7.16
CA LEU A 84 -4.44 23.67 -8.06
C LEU A 84 -5.17 23.15 -9.31
N LEU A 85 -4.74 22.01 -9.85
CA LEU A 85 -5.41 21.33 -10.95
C LEU A 85 -6.83 20.92 -10.55
N ALA A 86 -7.01 20.32 -9.37
CA ALA A 86 -8.32 19.97 -8.82
C ALA A 86 -9.24 21.19 -8.75
N LYS A 87 -8.72 22.34 -8.26
CA LYS A 87 -9.47 23.61 -8.22
C LYS A 87 -9.88 24.06 -9.62
N ARG A 88 -8.96 24.00 -10.59
CA ARG A 88 -9.22 24.39 -11.99
C ARG A 88 -10.28 23.50 -12.65
N LEU A 89 -10.24 22.20 -12.37
CA LEU A 89 -11.20 21.20 -12.89
C LEU A 89 -12.52 21.15 -12.11
N ARG A 90 -12.67 22.01 -11.08
CA ARG A 90 -13.84 22.07 -10.20
C ARG A 90 -14.09 20.75 -9.46
N CYS A 91 -13.02 20.03 -9.11
CA CYS A 91 -13.12 18.92 -8.19
C CYS A 91 -13.30 19.44 -6.75
N ASP A 92 -14.16 18.80 -6.00
CA ASP A 92 -14.43 19.14 -4.59
C ASP A 92 -13.62 18.30 -3.62
N THR A 93 -13.03 17.21 -4.13
CA THR A 93 -12.29 16.23 -3.35
C THR A 93 -11.05 15.78 -4.11
N VAL A 94 -9.96 15.55 -3.37
CA VAL A 94 -8.73 14.94 -3.88
C VAL A 94 -8.45 13.67 -3.07
N VAL A 95 -8.16 12.57 -3.79
CA VAL A 95 -7.67 11.30 -3.26
C VAL A 95 -6.21 11.15 -3.63
N SER A 96 -5.34 11.11 -2.63
CA SER A 96 -3.92 10.76 -2.78
C SER A 96 -3.75 9.27 -2.46
N HIS A 97 -2.97 8.56 -3.28
CA HIS A 97 -2.55 7.23 -2.92
C HIS A 97 -1.37 7.30 -1.95
N HIS A 98 -0.24 7.87 -2.37
CA HIS A 98 0.91 8.02 -1.48
C HIS A 98 0.62 8.92 -0.28
N PRO A 99 1.18 8.58 0.89
CA PRO A 99 0.88 9.24 2.15
C PRO A 99 1.30 10.70 2.20
N LEU A 100 0.43 11.53 2.79
CA LEU A 100 0.63 12.96 3.02
C LEU A 100 0.25 13.29 4.47
N GLY A 101 0.67 14.45 4.95
CA GLY A 101 0.27 14.94 6.27
C GLY A 101 0.54 13.94 7.38
N LEU A 102 -0.47 13.71 8.23
CA LEU A 102 -0.38 12.76 9.33
C LEU A 102 -0.19 11.30 8.83
N ALA A 103 -0.74 10.94 7.67
CA ALA A 103 -0.56 9.62 7.08
C ALA A 103 0.92 9.36 6.73
N LEU A 104 1.64 10.38 6.23
CA LEU A 104 3.08 10.27 5.98
C LEU A 104 3.88 10.28 7.29
N ALA A 105 3.51 11.12 8.25
CA ALA A 105 4.22 11.22 9.53
C ALA A 105 4.19 9.90 10.31
N ASP A 106 3.14 9.10 10.18
CA ASP A 106 2.94 7.82 10.87
C ASP A 106 3.13 6.59 9.96
N LEU A 107 3.77 6.77 8.79
CA LEU A 107 3.97 5.68 7.81
C LEU A 107 4.73 4.50 8.40
N SER A 108 5.72 4.74 9.26
CA SER A 108 6.51 3.66 9.87
C SER A 108 5.67 2.72 10.75
N ASP A 109 4.56 3.20 11.33
CA ASP A 109 3.68 2.40 12.18
C ASP A 109 2.97 1.29 11.39
N VAL A 110 2.53 1.57 10.17
CA VAL A 110 1.85 0.55 9.35
C VAL A 110 2.77 -0.60 8.95
N MET A 111 4.10 -0.39 8.92
CA MET A 111 5.07 -1.44 8.58
C MET A 111 5.05 -2.64 9.55
N HIS A 112 4.52 -2.47 10.76
CA HIS A 112 4.33 -3.59 11.69
C HIS A 112 3.44 -4.71 11.11
N LEU A 113 2.56 -4.42 10.13
CA LEU A 113 1.78 -5.44 9.46
C LEU A 113 2.64 -6.40 8.64
N GLN A 114 3.81 -5.97 8.12
CA GLN A 114 4.69 -6.80 7.32
C GLN A 114 5.14 -8.06 8.07
N ALA A 115 5.41 -7.95 9.38
CA ALA A 115 5.77 -9.12 10.19
C ALA A 115 4.64 -10.18 10.20
N GLN A 116 3.39 -9.73 10.26
CA GLN A 116 2.23 -10.61 10.25
C GLN A 116 1.98 -11.22 8.85
N VAL A 117 2.23 -10.46 7.79
CA VAL A 117 2.18 -10.96 6.40
C VAL A 117 3.26 -12.03 6.20
N LEU A 118 4.50 -11.78 6.64
CA LEU A 118 5.59 -12.74 6.59
C LEU A 118 5.27 -14.04 7.36
N ALA A 119 4.56 -13.91 8.49
CA ALA A 119 4.13 -15.08 9.26
C ALA A 119 3.13 -15.96 8.49
N GLN A 120 2.28 -15.41 7.62
CA GLN A 120 1.41 -16.20 6.71
C GLN A 120 2.23 -17.03 5.71
N TYR A 121 3.41 -16.53 5.35
CA TYR A 121 4.37 -17.22 4.49
C TYR A 121 5.32 -18.16 5.25
N GLY A 122 5.14 -18.32 6.57
CA GLY A 122 5.88 -19.31 7.39
C GLY A 122 7.15 -18.78 8.06
N VAL A 123 7.43 -17.49 7.99
CA VAL A 123 8.50 -16.88 8.80
C VAL A 123 7.99 -16.76 10.24
N PRO A 124 8.69 -17.29 11.27
CA PRO A 124 8.24 -17.14 12.65
C PRO A 124 8.05 -15.67 13.03
N ILE A 125 6.91 -15.35 13.63
CA ILE A 125 6.50 -13.95 13.89
C ILE A 125 7.52 -13.16 14.70
N ASN A 126 8.11 -13.76 15.73
CA ASN A 126 9.14 -13.14 16.57
C ASN A 126 10.43 -12.84 15.79
N ILE A 127 10.76 -13.64 14.78
CA ILE A 127 11.91 -13.40 13.88
C ILE A 127 11.58 -12.24 12.94
N ALA A 128 10.41 -12.25 12.32
CA ALA A 128 9.95 -11.18 11.44
C ALA A 128 9.90 -9.83 12.16
N GLU A 129 9.30 -9.77 13.37
CA GLU A 129 9.28 -8.57 14.21
C GLU A 129 10.71 -8.09 14.57
N GLY A 130 11.60 -9.01 14.94
CA GLY A 130 12.98 -8.69 15.32
C GLY A 130 13.77 -8.09 14.14
N VAL A 131 13.66 -8.66 12.95
CA VAL A 131 14.34 -8.19 11.73
C VAL A 131 13.79 -6.85 11.25
N LEU A 132 12.47 -6.66 11.29
CA LEU A 132 11.83 -5.43 10.81
C LEU A 132 12.00 -4.25 11.75
N LYS A 133 12.24 -4.48 13.05
CA LYS A 133 12.29 -3.41 14.07
C LYS A 133 13.25 -2.28 13.71
N GLU A 134 14.48 -2.60 13.36
CA GLU A 134 15.50 -1.59 13.04
C GLU A 134 15.12 -0.78 11.78
N ARG A 135 14.58 -1.46 10.78
CA ARG A 135 14.12 -0.82 9.54
C ARG A 135 12.93 0.11 9.79
N ILE A 136 11.96 -0.28 10.61
CA ILE A 136 10.83 0.58 11.00
C ILE A 136 11.33 1.84 11.71
N GLU A 137 12.31 1.70 12.63
CA GLU A 137 12.93 2.82 13.30
C GLU A 137 13.73 3.72 12.33
N GLU A 138 14.41 3.14 11.34
CA GLU A 138 15.11 3.89 10.29
C GLU A 138 14.14 4.73 9.46
N VAL A 139 13.03 4.13 8.99
CA VAL A 139 11.97 4.83 8.25
C VAL A 139 11.39 5.96 9.09
N SER A 140 11.10 5.70 10.36
CA SER A 140 10.60 6.71 11.30
C SER A 140 11.56 7.90 11.42
N ARG A 141 12.87 7.65 11.59
CA ARG A 141 13.91 8.72 11.64
C ARG A 141 14.02 9.48 10.33
N GLY A 142 13.87 8.80 9.19
CA GLY A 142 13.91 9.43 7.86
C GLY A 142 12.72 10.34 7.58
N ILE A 143 11.54 9.99 8.09
CA ILE A 143 10.30 10.72 7.87
C ILE A 143 10.13 11.90 8.86
N ALA A 144 10.59 11.76 10.10
CA ALA A 144 10.38 12.74 11.16
C ALA A 144 10.74 14.20 10.78
N PRO A 145 11.84 14.50 10.04
CA PRO A 145 12.21 15.88 9.70
C PRO A 145 11.47 16.46 8.48
N ILE A 146 10.60 15.68 7.80
CA ILE A 146 9.94 16.12 6.57
C ILE A 146 8.80 17.11 6.87
N ASN A 147 8.59 18.08 5.98
CA ASN A 147 7.40 18.94 6.04
C ASN A 147 6.17 18.17 5.52
N HIS A 148 5.44 17.54 6.41
CA HIS A 148 4.27 16.74 6.09
C HIS A 148 3.06 17.56 5.61
N ASN A 149 2.96 18.85 6.01
CA ASN A 149 1.71 19.61 5.86
C ASN A 149 1.61 20.46 4.59
N ARG A 150 2.65 20.55 3.74
CA ARG A 150 2.64 21.43 2.55
C ARG A 150 1.40 21.26 1.68
N THR A 151 1.01 20.01 1.35
CA THR A 151 -0.17 19.73 0.53
C THR A 151 -1.47 19.87 1.34
N VAL A 152 -1.45 19.52 2.61
CA VAL A 152 -2.60 19.68 3.53
C VAL A 152 -2.97 21.15 3.67
N ASP A 153 -1.99 22.04 3.79
CA ASP A 153 -2.24 23.48 3.86
C ASP A 153 -2.79 24.03 2.54
N SER A 154 -2.33 23.49 1.39
CA SER A 154 -2.92 23.82 0.09
C SER A 154 -4.40 23.42 0.01
N ALA A 155 -4.76 22.25 0.53
CA ALA A 155 -6.14 21.76 0.60
C ALA A 155 -7.03 22.72 1.43
N LYS A 156 -6.54 23.12 2.60
CA LYS A 156 -7.23 24.09 3.48
C LYS A 156 -7.46 25.44 2.80
N LEU A 157 -6.40 26.01 2.20
CA LEU A 157 -6.47 27.31 1.53
C LEU A 157 -7.38 27.30 0.30
N LEU A 158 -7.41 26.18 -0.44
CA LEU A 158 -8.27 26.02 -1.61
C LEU A 158 -9.69 25.55 -1.23
N ASN A 159 -9.91 25.16 0.02
CA ASN A 159 -11.17 24.61 0.54
C ASN A 159 -11.64 23.37 -0.24
N ILE A 160 -10.72 22.43 -0.48
CA ILE A 160 -10.95 21.16 -1.20
C ILE A 160 -10.69 20.01 -0.23
N ASN A 161 -11.61 19.05 -0.12
CA ASN A 161 -11.41 17.84 0.67
C ASN A 161 -10.14 17.11 0.23
N LEU A 162 -9.36 16.61 1.20
CA LEU A 162 -8.16 15.82 0.94
C LEU A 162 -8.16 14.57 1.81
N ILE A 163 -8.04 13.42 1.17
CA ILE A 163 -7.92 12.12 1.81
C ILE A 163 -6.74 11.36 1.21
N CYS A 164 -5.98 10.66 2.06
CA CYS A 164 -4.96 9.71 1.65
C CYS A 164 -5.48 8.29 1.85
N ILE A 165 -5.28 7.41 0.86
CA ILE A 165 -5.68 6.00 0.90
C ILE A 165 -4.53 5.17 0.33
N HIS A 166 -3.65 4.67 1.19
CA HIS A 166 -2.44 3.92 0.82
C HIS A 166 -2.63 2.42 1.04
N THR A 167 -2.27 1.88 2.20
CA THR A 167 -2.33 0.44 2.48
C THR A 167 -3.65 -0.24 2.11
N PRO A 168 -4.86 0.33 2.23
CA PRO A 168 -6.06 -0.29 1.70
C PRO A 168 -6.00 -0.59 0.20
N CYS A 169 -5.46 0.34 -0.61
CA CYS A 169 -5.30 0.11 -2.05
C CYS A 169 -4.20 -0.91 -2.33
N ASP A 170 -3.09 -0.88 -1.58
CA ASP A 170 -2.04 -1.89 -1.70
C ASP A 170 -2.55 -3.29 -1.37
N ASN A 171 -3.39 -3.42 -0.34
CA ASN A 171 -4.03 -4.69 -0.01
C ASN A 171 -4.91 -5.19 -1.16
N LEU A 172 -5.69 -4.30 -1.81
CA LEU A 172 -6.48 -4.66 -2.98
C LEU A 172 -5.59 -5.16 -4.13
N ALA A 173 -4.44 -4.51 -4.37
CA ALA A 173 -3.49 -4.96 -5.38
C ALA A 173 -2.86 -6.31 -5.01
N ALA A 174 -2.45 -6.47 -3.75
CA ALA A 174 -1.81 -7.69 -3.26
C ALA A 174 -2.74 -8.90 -3.32
N ASP A 175 -3.99 -8.74 -2.86
CA ASP A 175 -5.03 -9.79 -2.90
C ASP A 175 -5.38 -10.19 -4.35
N PHE A 176 -5.60 -9.20 -5.21
CA PHE A 176 -5.84 -9.45 -6.64
C PHE A 176 -4.68 -10.23 -7.28
N LEU A 177 -3.44 -9.84 -6.99
CA LEU A 177 -2.26 -10.51 -7.54
C LEU A 177 -2.08 -11.91 -6.97
N ASP A 178 -2.33 -12.10 -5.69
CA ASP A 178 -2.23 -13.40 -5.02
C ASP A 178 -3.19 -14.41 -5.66
N GLU A 179 -4.47 -14.03 -5.81
CA GLU A 179 -5.48 -14.85 -6.47
C GLU A 179 -5.14 -15.09 -7.94
N TYR A 180 -4.73 -14.04 -8.67
CA TYR A 180 -4.42 -14.13 -10.08
C TYR A 180 -3.24 -15.06 -10.35
N ILE A 181 -2.13 -14.90 -9.63
CA ILE A 181 -0.92 -15.72 -9.79
C ILE A 181 -1.19 -17.16 -9.36
N LYS A 182 -1.93 -17.39 -8.27
CA LYS A 182 -2.36 -18.75 -7.85
C LYS A 182 -3.19 -19.45 -8.94
N ALA A 183 -4.09 -18.72 -9.60
CA ALA A 183 -4.91 -19.28 -10.69
C ALA A 183 -4.08 -19.65 -11.92
N LYS A 184 -3.01 -18.88 -12.23
CA LYS A 184 -2.10 -19.14 -13.36
C LYS A 184 -1.15 -20.30 -13.13
N LYS A 185 -0.85 -20.66 -11.86
CA LYS A 185 0.04 -21.75 -11.46
C LYS A 185 1.38 -21.74 -12.21
N PRO A 186 2.14 -20.66 -12.20
CA PRO A 186 3.41 -20.57 -12.92
C PRO A 186 4.42 -21.56 -12.34
N GLU A 187 5.20 -22.23 -13.20
CA GLU A 187 6.30 -23.11 -12.83
C GLU A 187 7.66 -22.44 -12.96
N THR A 188 7.76 -21.41 -13.85
CA THR A 188 8.96 -20.62 -14.04
C THR A 188 8.73 -19.12 -13.84
N VAL A 189 9.79 -18.40 -13.51
CA VAL A 189 9.74 -16.93 -13.31
C VAL A 189 9.30 -16.21 -14.59
N GLY A 190 9.68 -16.71 -15.77
CA GLY A 190 9.21 -16.20 -17.05
C GLY A 190 7.68 -16.30 -17.21
N GLN A 191 7.06 -17.35 -16.68
CA GLN A 191 5.60 -17.48 -16.67
C GLN A 191 4.92 -16.45 -15.74
N ILE A 192 5.56 -16.06 -14.63
CA ILE A 192 5.08 -14.93 -13.79
C ILE A 192 5.09 -13.64 -14.61
N ILE A 193 6.20 -13.33 -15.29
CA ILE A 193 6.31 -12.14 -16.14
C ILE A 193 5.21 -12.13 -17.21
N LYS A 194 4.97 -13.27 -17.84
CA LYS A 194 3.91 -13.40 -18.85
C LYS A 194 2.52 -13.14 -18.23
N ALA A 195 2.23 -13.76 -17.09
CA ALA A 195 0.96 -13.59 -16.38
C ALA A 195 0.73 -12.12 -15.96
N LEU A 196 1.74 -11.46 -15.40
CA LEU A 196 1.64 -10.05 -15.02
C LEU A 196 1.35 -9.16 -16.24
N LYS A 197 1.99 -9.41 -17.38
CA LYS A 197 1.75 -8.63 -18.62
C LYS A 197 0.35 -8.82 -19.22
N GLU A 198 -0.42 -9.79 -18.81
CA GLU A 198 -1.83 -9.95 -19.19
C GLU A 198 -2.75 -8.96 -18.43
N ILE A 199 -2.32 -8.43 -17.31
CA ILE A 199 -3.06 -7.44 -16.53
C ILE A 199 -2.90 -6.06 -17.20
N PRO A 200 -3.99 -5.34 -17.50
CA PRO A 200 -3.95 -4.12 -18.32
C PRO A 200 -3.02 -3.03 -17.79
N GLU A 201 -2.96 -2.80 -16.48
CA GLU A 201 -2.08 -1.80 -15.85
C GLU A 201 -0.61 -2.12 -16.14
N TYR A 202 -0.21 -3.38 -15.93
CA TYR A 202 1.17 -3.81 -16.20
C TYR A 202 1.49 -3.84 -17.69
N ASN A 203 0.52 -4.19 -18.53
CA ASN A 203 0.68 -4.12 -19.99
C ASN A 203 0.95 -2.70 -20.46
N GLN A 204 0.20 -1.71 -19.94
CA GLN A 204 0.45 -0.31 -20.26
C GLN A 204 1.80 0.17 -19.72
N ALA A 205 2.17 -0.25 -18.49
CA ALA A 205 3.46 0.08 -17.91
C ALA A 205 4.65 -0.44 -18.76
N VAL A 206 4.51 -1.59 -19.44
CA VAL A 206 5.54 -2.06 -20.38
C VAL A 206 5.83 -1.01 -21.47
N LYS A 207 4.78 -0.39 -22.04
CA LYS A 207 4.92 0.67 -23.06
C LYS A 207 5.60 1.92 -22.51
N LEU A 208 5.42 2.18 -21.21
CA LEU A 208 6.05 3.27 -20.48
C LEU A 208 7.45 2.93 -19.95
N LYS A 209 8.02 1.75 -20.27
CA LYS A 209 9.31 1.24 -19.80
C LYS A 209 9.39 0.97 -18.29
N ALA A 210 8.23 0.85 -17.62
CA ALA A 210 8.06 0.63 -16.18
C ALA A 210 7.29 -0.67 -15.87
N GLY A 211 7.23 -1.60 -16.81
CA GLY A 211 6.52 -2.88 -16.66
C GLY A 211 7.30 -3.94 -15.88
N PRO A 212 6.70 -5.12 -15.71
CA PRO A 212 7.28 -6.22 -14.93
C PRO A 212 8.66 -6.65 -15.41
N ARG A 213 9.61 -6.87 -14.46
CA ARG A 213 11.00 -7.28 -14.71
C ARG A 213 11.51 -8.27 -13.66
N ILE A 214 12.44 -9.12 -14.08
CA ILE A 214 13.21 -9.99 -13.19
C ILE A 214 14.44 -9.21 -12.72
N PHE A 215 14.63 -9.09 -11.41
CA PHE A 215 15.81 -8.45 -10.84
C PHE A 215 16.78 -9.44 -10.18
N VAL A 216 16.26 -10.63 -9.75
CA VAL A 216 17.07 -11.76 -9.29
C VAL A 216 16.46 -13.03 -9.90
N GLY A 217 17.30 -13.94 -10.41
CA GLY A 217 16.90 -15.14 -11.15
C GLY A 217 16.89 -14.93 -12.67
N SER A 218 16.29 -15.87 -13.39
CA SER A 218 16.14 -15.86 -14.86
C SER A 218 14.74 -16.33 -15.26
N GLU A 219 14.38 -16.22 -16.53
CA GLU A 219 13.08 -16.67 -17.04
C GLU A 219 12.89 -18.19 -16.85
N GLU A 220 13.96 -18.97 -16.88
CA GLU A 220 13.98 -20.42 -16.72
C GLU A 220 14.01 -20.87 -15.26
N SER A 221 14.28 -19.94 -14.30
CA SER A 221 14.31 -20.28 -12.89
C SER A 221 12.97 -20.84 -12.42
N SER A 222 13.00 -21.96 -11.68
CA SER A 222 11.81 -22.49 -11.01
C SER A 222 11.29 -21.50 -9.96
N VAL A 223 9.99 -21.32 -9.90
CA VAL A 223 9.39 -20.32 -8.99
C VAL A 223 9.45 -20.74 -7.52
N GLY A 224 9.42 -22.03 -7.23
CA GLY A 224 9.23 -22.50 -5.86
C GLY A 224 7.92 -21.96 -5.26
N ARG A 225 7.92 -21.67 -3.96
CA ARG A 225 6.77 -21.04 -3.29
C ARG A 225 6.85 -19.52 -3.46
N ILE A 226 5.77 -18.91 -3.96
CA ILE A 226 5.70 -17.46 -4.27
C ILE A 226 5.15 -16.70 -3.07
N ALA A 227 5.70 -15.51 -2.81
CA ALA A 227 5.22 -14.55 -1.81
C ALA A 227 5.03 -13.15 -2.42
N LEU A 228 4.00 -12.45 -1.96
CA LEU A 228 3.69 -11.05 -2.31
C LEU A 228 3.90 -10.15 -1.08
N THR A 229 5.11 -10.16 -0.53
CA THR A 229 5.42 -9.47 0.73
C THR A 229 5.74 -7.99 0.54
N GLU A 230 6.16 -7.58 -0.65
CA GLU A 230 6.63 -6.23 -0.96
C GLU A 230 5.62 -5.46 -1.85
N ILE A 231 4.30 -5.77 -1.69
CA ILE A 231 3.18 -5.07 -2.36
C ILE A 231 2.41 -4.20 -1.37
N THR A 232 2.39 -4.54 -0.10
CA THR A 232 1.65 -3.84 0.94
C THR A 232 2.49 -3.66 2.20
N GLY A 233 2.07 -2.72 3.07
CA GLY A 233 2.71 -2.52 4.37
C GLY A 233 3.61 -1.29 4.45
N GLY A 234 3.28 -0.25 3.72
CA GLY A 234 3.88 1.08 3.83
C GLY A 234 5.04 1.30 2.87
N THR A 235 6.21 0.74 3.13
CA THR A 235 7.40 0.87 2.26
C THR A 235 8.28 -0.37 2.36
N GLU A 236 9.37 -0.40 1.59
CA GLU A 236 10.32 -1.51 1.53
C GLU A 236 10.77 -1.94 2.93
N GLY A 237 10.63 -3.24 3.22
CA GLY A 237 10.99 -3.86 4.50
C GLY A 237 12.50 -3.94 4.74
N ALA A 238 12.93 -4.84 5.63
CA ALA A 238 14.34 -5.05 5.94
C ALA A 238 14.98 -6.01 4.93
N LYS A 239 16.20 -5.71 4.48
CA LYS A 239 16.94 -6.58 3.54
C LYS A 239 17.26 -7.97 4.11
N GLU A 240 17.43 -8.08 5.41
CA GLU A 240 17.72 -9.32 6.12
C GLU A 240 16.58 -10.32 6.08
N ILE A 241 15.38 -9.91 5.66
CA ILE A 241 14.21 -10.78 5.61
C ILE A 241 14.33 -11.86 4.51
N TYR A 242 15.10 -11.62 3.44
CA TYR A 242 15.26 -12.58 2.34
C TYR A 242 15.84 -13.92 2.81
N GLU A 243 16.85 -13.89 3.69
CA GLU A 243 17.38 -15.11 4.31
C GLU A 243 16.30 -15.87 5.08
N LYS A 244 15.46 -15.14 5.83
CA LYS A 244 14.38 -15.75 6.65
C LYS A 244 13.26 -16.30 5.78
N MET A 245 12.96 -15.66 4.67
CA MET A 245 12.02 -16.15 3.66
C MET A 245 12.54 -17.44 2.99
N ALA A 246 13.82 -17.51 2.64
CA ALA A 246 14.44 -18.72 2.10
C ALA A 246 14.37 -19.88 3.11
N GLN A 247 14.70 -19.62 4.37
CA GLN A 247 14.61 -20.60 5.47
C GLN A 247 13.15 -21.08 5.68
N ALA A 248 12.16 -20.25 5.40
CA ALA A 248 10.73 -20.60 5.42
C ALA A 248 10.26 -21.33 4.14
N GLY A 249 11.17 -21.61 3.19
CA GLY A 249 10.90 -22.36 1.97
C GLY A 249 10.29 -21.53 0.83
N LEU A 250 10.44 -20.20 0.86
CA LEU A 250 10.05 -19.33 -0.25
C LEU A 250 11.12 -19.36 -1.34
N GLY A 251 10.69 -19.38 -2.61
CA GLY A 251 11.57 -19.40 -3.78
C GLY A 251 11.51 -18.13 -4.62
N THR A 252 10.38 -17.41 -4.58
CA THR A 252 10.16 -16.20 -5.38
C THR A 252 9.37 -15.15 -4.60
N VAL A 253 9.80 -13.89 -4.70
CA VAL A 253 9.08 -12.72 -4.22
C VAL A 253 8.60 -11.89 -5.41
N ILE A 254 7.34 -11.48 -5.37
CA ILE A 254 6.78 -10.46 -6.27
C ILE A 254 6.60 -9.19 -5.46
N GLY A 255 7.20 -8.08 -5.90
CA GLY A 255 7.17 -6.79 -5.23
C GLY A 255 6.96 -5.63 -6.18
N MET A 256 6.92 -4.40 -5.62
CA MET A 256 6.76 -3.15 -6.39
C MET A 256 8.08 -2.44 -6.65
N HIS A 257 9.03 -2.58 -5.75
CA HIS A 257 10.37 -1.96 -5.79
C HIS A 257 11.40 -2.89 -5.17
N LEU A 258 12.68 -2.61 -5.40
CA LEU A 258 13.80 -3.36 -4.82
C LEU A 258 15.04 -2.47 -4.77
N GLY A 259 15.50 -2.15 -3.57
CA GLY A 259 16.77 -1.47 -3.32
C GLY A 259 17.96 -2.37 -3.66
N GLU A 260 19.14 -1.77 -3.92
CA GLU A 260 20.33 -2.55 -4.33
C GLU A 260 20.80 -3.51 -3.23
N GLU A 261 20.73 -3.10 -1.98
CA GLU A 261 21.10 -3.98 -0.85
C GLU A 261 20.11 -5.15 -0.68
N HIS A 262 18.82 -4.91 -0.91
CA HIS A 262 17.78 -5.94 -0.94
C HIS A 262 18.02 -6.93 -2.09
N ARG A 263 18.40 -6.42 -3.28
CA ARG A 263 18.74 -7.27 -4.43
C ARG A 263 19.90 -8.22 -4.10
N LYS A 264 20.99 -7.69 -3.46
CA LYS A 264 22.13 -8.50 -3.04
C LYS A 264 21.69 -9.58 -2.04
N SER A 265 20.95 -9.19 -1.00
CA SER A 265 20.45 -10.13 0.01
C SER A 265 19.55 -11.22 -0.58
N ALA A 266 18.67 -10.87 -1.52
CA ALA A 266 17.84 -11.84 -2.23
C ALA A 266 18.68 -12.80 -3.08
N GLN A 267 19.72 -12.30 -3.75
CA GLN A 267 20.64 -13.11 -4.56
C GLN A 267 21.44 -14.08 -3.69
N GLU A 268 21.95 -13.63 -2.56
CA GLU A 268 22.67 -14.46 -1.56
C GLU A 268 21.76 -15.53 -0.95
N ALA A 269 20.50 -15.20 -0.73
CA ALA A 269 19.47 -16.12 -0.22
C ALA A 269 18.89 -17.06 -1.30
N HIS A 270 19.30 -16.95 -2.55
CA HIS A 270 18.77 -17.70 -3.70
C HIS A 270 17.25 -17.54 -3.92
N ILE A 271 16.70 -16.36 -3.58
CA ILE A 271 15.31 -16.01 -3.84
C ILE A 271 15.22 -15.27 -5.17
N ASN A 272 14.36 -15.73 -6.08
CA ASN A 272 14.02 -14.97 -7.28
C ASN A 272 13.21 -13.74 -6.89
N VAL A 273 13.48 -12.59 -7.56
CA VAL A 273 12.71 -11.36 -7.34
C VAL A 273 12.17 -10.86 -8.67
N VAL A 274 10.84 -10.75 -8.71
CA VAL A 274 10.09 -10.14 -9.81
C VAL A 274 9.51 -8.82 -9.32
N ILE A 275 9.90 -7.72 -9.94
CA ILE A 275 9.28 -6.43 -9.70
C ILE A 275 8.18 -6.23 -10.72
N ALA A 276 6.93 -6.21 -10.25
CA ALA A 276 5.74 -6.06 -11.07
C ALA A 276 5.64 -4.64 -11.67
N GLY A 277 6.16 -3.66 -10.94
CA GLY A 277 6.17 -2.24 -11.29
C GLY A 277 5.38 -1.42 -10.28
N HIS A 278 5.97 -0.35 -9.74
CA HIS A 278 5.40 0.44 -8.65
C HIS A 278 4.09 1.11 -9.10
N MET A 279 4.17 2.11 -10.00
CA MET A 279 3.00 2.87 -10.46
C MET A 279 1.88 2.01 -11.05
N SER A 280 2.20 0.86 -11.63
CA SER A 280 1.20 -0.07 -12.15
C SER A 280 0.52 -0.90 -11.07
N SER A 281 1.22 -1.23 -9.98
CA SER A 281 0.63 -1.92 -8.81
C SER A 281 -0.25 -0.96 -8.02
N ASP A 282 0.21 0.28 -7.78
CA ASP A 282 -0.62 1.33 -7.19
C ASP A 282 -1.88 1.58 -8.02
N SER A 283 -1.69 1.66 -9.36
CA SER A 283 -2.82 1.83 -10.29
C SER A 283 -3.82 0.68 -10.20
N LEU A 284 -3.36 -0.56 -10.06
CA LEU A 284 -4.22 -1.74 -9.90
C LEU A 284 -5.08 -1.59 -8.64
N GLY A 285 -4.47 -1.34 -7.50
CA GLY A 285 -5.17 -1.22 -6.23
C GLY A 285 -6.12 -0.03 -6.17
N ILE A 286 -5.64 1.16 -6.58
CA ILE A 286 -6.48 2.35 -6.57
C ILE A 286 -7.62 2.27 -7.60
N ASN A 287 -7.45 1.59 -8.76
CA ASN A 287 -8.52 1.38 -9.73
C ASN A 287 -9.68 0.59 -9.14
N LEU A 288 -9.40 -0.48 -8.37
CA LEU A 288 -10.42 -1.28 -7.71
C LEU A 288 -11.24 -0.43 -6.72
N PHE A 289 -10.57 0.43 -5.97
CA PHE A 289 -11.23 1.37 -5.07
C PHE A 289 -12.03 2.45 -5.83
N LEU A 290 -11.46 3.03 -6.88
CA LEU A 290 -12.12 4.07 -7.66
C LEU A 290 -13.34 3.53 -8.41
N ASP A 291 -13.31 2.28 -8.89
CA ASP A 291 -14.47 1.65 -9.52
C ASP A 291 -15.65 1.55 -8.53
N GLU A 292 -15.38 1.24 -7.25
CA GLU A 292 -16.42 1.23 -6.21
C GLU A 292 -17.01 2.63 -5.98
N LEU A 293 -16.17 3.69 -5.98
CA LEU A 293 -16.65 5.06 -5.85
C LEU A 293 -17.48 5.50 -7.05
N GLU A 294 -17.06 5.13 -8.26
CA GLU A 294 -17.78 5.45 -9.50
C GLU A 294 -19.12 4.73 -9.57
N ASN A 295 -19.19 3.46 -9.15
CA ASN A 295 -20.43 2.68 -9.04
C ASN A 295 -21.42 3.32 -8.05
N ARG A 296 -20.93 4.09 -7.07
CA ARG A 296 -21.74 4.87 -6.13
C ARG A 296 -22.09 6.28 -6.64
N GLY A 297 -21.80 6.59 -7.91
CA GLY A 297 -22.21 7.82 -8.59
C GLY A 297 -21.28 9.01 -8.41
N LEU A 298 -20.02 8.80 -8.02
CA LEU A 298 -19.02 9.86 -7.98
C LEU A 298 -18.36 10.06 -9.34
N GLU A 299 -18.17 11.31 -9.76
CA GLU A 299 -17.38 11.65 -10.95
C GLU A 299 -15.89 11.59 -10.63
N LEU A 300 -15.11 10.92 -11.49
CA LEU A 300 -13.69 10.68 -11.27
C LEU A 300 -12.84 11.28 -12.40
N ILE A 301 -11.77 11.94 -12.03
CA ILE A 301 -10.66 12.32 -12.90
C ILE A 301 -9.39 11.74 -12.29
N THR A 302 -8.51 11.15 -13.10
CA THR A 302 -7.23 10.60 -12.63
C THR A 302 -6.06 11.39 -13.19
N CYS A 303 -4.99 11.49 -12.40
CA CYS A 303 -3.74 12.15 -12.77
C CYS A 303 -2.55 11.51 -12.03
N SER A 304 -1.40 12.15 -12.12
CA SER A 304 -0.21 11.85 -11.31
C SER A 304 0.09 10.35 -11.19
N GLY A 305 0.35 9.72 -12.33
CA GLY A 305 0.83 8.34 -12.41
C GLY A 305 -0.22 7.25 -12.51
N ILE A 306 -1.50 7.53 -12.23
CA ILE A 306 -2.55 6.50 -12.34
C ILE A 306 -2.76 6.06 -13.78
N ILE A 307 -2.53 4.78 -14.04
CA ILE A 307 -2.95 4.09 -15.25
C ILE A 307 -4.40 3.66 -15.04
N ARG A 308 -5.35 4.52 -15.44
CA ARG A 308 -6.78 4.23 -15.21
C ARG A 308 -7.26 3.07 -16.10
N VAL A 309 -7.65 1.99 -15.46
CA VAL A 309 -8.33 0.84 -16.07
C VAL A 309 -9.63 0.63 -15.31
N LYS A 310 -10.74 0.80 -16.00
CA LYS A 310 -12.07 0.56 -15.42
C LYS A 310 -12.42 -0.92 -15.58
N ARG A 311 -12.80 -1.55 -14.47
CA ARG A 311 -13.35 -2.90 -14.43
C ARG A 311 -14.87 -2.81 -14.33
N LYS A 312 -15.56 -3.65 -15.11
CA LYS A 312 -17.03 -3.67 -15.12
C LYS A 312 -17.59 -4.34 -13.87
#